data_b9fafcc784c5d7d7f16d6a7a257d6fa4
#
_entry.id   b9fafcc784c5d7d7f16d6a7a257d6fa4
#
_cell.length_a   1.000
_cell.length_b   1.000
_cell.length_c   1.000
_cell.angle_alpha   90.00
_cell.angle_beta   90.00
_cell.angle_gamma   90.00
#
_symmetry.space_group_name_H-M   'P 1'
#
loop_
_entity.id
_entity.type
_entity.pdbx_description
1 polymer ?
#
loop_
_entity_poly.entity_id
_entity_poly.type
_entity_poly.pdbx_seq_one_letter_code
_entity_poly.pdbx_strand_id
1 'polypeptide(L)'
;KKFQHWVRKFELDFKLISKLKSNLCIERLKIKKINKILFFSLPVEIAFLLTLVFIPVLNIAVKPAGLVSINNSEWFLINKDGAREYQYFGGNTPAWIVNKDNCLSPEEIKSTLDKDTVTMICNTFDNKSDQDYLVKLIKEQRLVYGFLAIVILLVSVFRFKYMLFLSYTLDARKMLFNKIKLYKKRK
;
A
#
# COMPACT_ATOMS: atom_id res chain seq x y z
N LYS A 1 42.14 -11.51 -0.13
CA LYS A 1 41.71 -10.85 1.14
C LYS A 1 40.92 -9.55 0.88
N LYS A 2 41.44 -8.58 0.06
CA LYS A 2 40.74 -7.29 -0.21
C LYS A 2 39.36 -7.45 -0.87
N PHE A 3 39.19 -8.42 -1.78
CA PHE A 3 37.92 -8.68 -2.46
C PHE A 3 36.85 -9.27 -1.51
N GLN A 4 37.23 -10.19 -0.62
CA GLN A 4 36.31 -10.76 0.39
C GLN A 4 35.85 -9.71 1.40
N HIS A 5 36.75 -8.81 1.80
CA HIS A 5 36.40 -7.68 2.66
C HIS A 5 35.40 -6.74 2.00
N TRP A 6 35.59 -6.45 0.72
CA TRP A 6 34.69 -5.62 -0.08
C TRP A 6 33.31 -6.27 -0.24
N VAL A 7 33.26 -7.58 -0.54
CA VAL A 7 32.00 -8.34 -0.64
C VAL A 7 31.22 -8.32 0.66
N ARG A 8 31.89 -8.50 1.81
CA ARG A 8 31.26 -8.42 3.14
C ARG A 8 30.76 -7.00 3.46
N LYS A 9 31.53 -5.97 3.10
CA LYS A 9 31.15 -4.58 3.33
C LYS A 9 29.84 -4.17 2.64
N PHE A 10 29.51 -4.81 1.52
CA PHE A 10 28.30 -4.53 0.74
C PHE A 10 27.22 -5.61 0.90
N GLU A 11 27.37 -6.52 1.89
CA GLU A 11 26.42 -7.63 2.15
C GLU A 11 26.06 -8.45 0.89
N LEU A 12 26.94 -8.50 -0.08
CA LEU A 12 26.71 -9.19 -1.33
C LEU A 12 26.89 -10.72 -1.14
N ASP A 13 25.95 -11.50 -1.63
CA ASP A 13 26.06 -12.96 -1.58
C ASP A 13 27.30 -13.44 -2.34
N PHE A 14 28.23 -14.05 -1.58
CA PHE A 14 29.50 -14.57 -2.12
C PHE A 14 29.28 -15.59 -3.23
N LYS A 15 28.22 -16.41 -3.17
CA LYS A 15 27.87 -17.37 -4.22
C LYS A 15 27.48 -16.68 -5.53
N LEU A 16 26.80 -15.55 -5.44
CA LEU A 16 26.38 -14.78 -6.63
C LEU A 16 27.57 -14.12 -7.31
N ILE A 17 28.54 -13.63 -6.52
CA ILE A 17 29.77 -13.02 -7.04
C ILE A 17 30.75 -14.07 -7.54
N SER A 18 30.85 -15.25 -6.92
CA SER A 18 31.67 -16.35 -7.43
C SER A 18 31.18 -16.86 -8.78
N LYS A 19 29.85 -16.93 -8.99
CA LYS A 19 29.26 -17.23 -10.31
C LYS A 19 29.53 -16.14 -11.34
N LEU A 20 29.59 -14.87 -10.94
CA LEU A 20 30.00 -13.75 -11.80
C LEU A 20 31.48 -13.80 -12.16
N LYS A 21 32.35 -14.32 -11.27
CA LYS A 21 33.78 -14.46 -11.48
C LYS A 21 34.14 -15.65 -12.43
N SER A 22 33.41 -16.76 -12.35
CA SER A 22 33.64 -17.94 -13.18
C SER A 22 33.25 -17.78 -14.66
N ASN A 23 32.44 -16.76 -14.99
CA ASN A 23 31.95 -16.52 -16.35
C ASN A 23 32.22 -15.07 -16.79
N LEU A 24 33.49 -14.67 -16.81
CA LEU A 24 33.99 -13.35 -17.23
C LEU A 24 33.85 -13.04 -18.74
N CYS A 25 32.77 -13.49 -19.37
CA CYS A 25 32.41 -13.02 -20.69
C CYS A 25 31.82 -11.61 -20.58
N ILE A 26 32.44 -10.63 -21.23
CA ILE A 26 32.05 -9.20 -21.18
C ILE A 26 30.59 -9.01 -21.55
N GLU A 27 30.05 -9.86 -22.44
CA GLU A 27 28.65 -9.81 -22.84
C GLU A 27 27.68 -10.18 -21.71
N ARG A 28 28.07 -11.05 -20.79
CA ARG A 28 27.27 -11.42 -19.62
C ARG A 28 27.28 -10.38 -18.51
N LEU A 29 28.28 -9.48 -18.52
CA LEU A 29 28.33 -8.33 -17.59
C LEU A 29 27.46 -7.16 -18.05
N LYS A 30 27.03 -7.14 -19.31
CA LYS A 30 26.05 -6.16 -19.79
C LYS A 30 24.74 -6.32 -19.02
N ILE A 31 24.28 -5.24 -18.44
CA ILE A 31 23.00 -5.20 -17.72
C ILE A 31 21.90 -5.48 -18.72
N LYS A 32 21.14 -6.56 -18.55
CA LYS A 32 19.99 -6.84 -19.40
C LYS A 32 19.00 -5.67 -19.30
N LYS A 33 18.42 -5.29 -20.45
CA LYS A 33 17.42 -4.20 -20.54
C LYS A 33 16.27 -4.41 -19.54
N ILE A 34 15.84 -5.65 -19.34
CA ILE A 34 14.82 -6.07 -18.38
C ILE A 34 15.17 -5.64 -16.94
N ASN A 35 16.42 -5.82 -16.49
CA ASN A 35 16.80 -5.47 -15.11
C ASN A 35 16.81 -3.95 -14.88
N LYS A 36 17.05 -3.17 -15.91
CA LYS A 36 16.92 -1.71 -15.82
C LYS A 36 15.47 -1.28 -15.70
N ILE A 37 14.59 -1.85 -16.53
CA ILE A 37 13.16 -1.56 -16.48
C ILE A 37 12.61 -1.92 -15.10
N LEU A 38 12.93 -3.11 -14.59
CA LEU A 38 12.50 -3.59 -13.28
C LEU A 38 13.02 -2.71 -12.14
N PHE A 39 14.24 -2.19 -12.25
CA PHE A 39 14.82 -1.27 -11.25
C PHE A 39 14.06 0.06 -11.19
N PHE A 40 13.63 0.59 -12.34
CA PHE A 40 12.87 1.84 -12.38
C PHE A 40 11.39 1.67 -12.06
N SER A 41 10.80 0.48 -12.30
CA SER A 41 9.37 0.23 -11.98
C SER A 41 9.15 -0.02 -10.47
N LEU A 42 10.11 -0.63 -9.77
CA LEU A 42 9.96 -0.96 -8.35
C LEU A 42 9.63 0.21 -7.42
N PRO A 43 10.31 1.38 -7.49
CA PRO A 43 9.93 2.52 -6.64
C PRO A 43 8.53 3.04 -6.95
N VAL A 44 8.10 2.99 -8.21
CA VAL A 44 6.75 3.39 -8.62
C VAL A 44 5.70 2.40 -8.07
N GLU A 45 5.96 1.09 -8.14
CA GLU A 45 5.10 0.07 -7.55
C GLU A 45 4.97 0.23 -6.03
N ILE A 46 6.08 0.48 -5.33
CA ILE A 46 6.08 0.69 -3.87
C ILE A 46 5.30 1.95 -3.52
N ALA A 47 5.53 3.06 -4.22
CA ALA A 47 4.79 4.30 -4.02
C ALA A 47 3.29 4.09 -4.25
N PHE A 48 2.91 3.40 -5.33
CA PHE A 48 1.53 3.06 -5.63
C PHE A 48 0.88 2.23 -4.51
N LEU A 49 1.55 1.15 -4.05
CA LEU A 49 1.05 0.32 -2.96
C LEU A 49 0.87 1.09 -1.66
N LEU A 50 1.80 1.97 -1.32
CA LEU A 50 1.72 2.74 -0.08
C LEU A 50 0.68 3.86 -0.15
N THR A 51 0.56 4.57 -1.27
CA THR A 51 -0.36 5.72 -1.38
C THR A 51 -1.78 5.30 -1.72
N LEU A 52 -1.97 4.46 -2.73
CA LEU A 52 -3.31 4.13 -3.25
C LEU A 52 -3.96 2.93 -2.58
N VAL A 53 -3.20 2.08 -1.90
CA VAL A 53 -3.75 0.89 -1.24
C VAL A 53 -3.61 0.97 0.27
N PHE A 54 -2.39 1.17 0.79
CA PHE A 54 -2.14 1.14 2.24
C PHE A 54 -2.84 2.26 3.00
N ILE A 55 -2.79 3.51 2.51
CA ILE A 55 -3.41 4.65 3.20
C ILE A 55 -4.93 4.47 3.36
N PRO A 56 -5.71 4.13 2.31
CA PRO A 56 -7.14 3.89 2.45
C PRO A 56 -7.48 2.71 3.37
N VAL A 57 -6.74 1.61 3.25
CA VAL A 57 -6.92 0.42 4.11
C VAL A 57 -6.67 0.77 5.58
N LEU A 58 -5.60 1.51 5.85
CA LEU A 58 -5.28 1.97 7.20
C LEU A 58 -6.35 2.93 7.74
N ASN A 59 -6.86 3.83 6.91
CA ASN A 59 -7.94 4.74 7.28
C ASN A 59 -9.20 3.99 7.77
N ILE A 60 -9.57 2.89 7.10
CA ILE A 60 -10.71 2.07 7.51
C ILE A 60 -10.37 1.29 8.80
N ALA A 61 -9.17 0.74 8.91
CA ALA A 61 -8.75 -0.02 10.08
C ALA A 61 -8.72 0.81 11.38
N VAL A 62 -8.35 2.09 11.29
CA VAL A 62 -8.15 2.96 12.47
C VAL A 62 -9.47 3.66 12.88
N LYS A 63 -10.32 4.02 11.93
CA LYS A 63 -11.55 4.75 12.24
C LYS A 63 -12.55 3.88 13.02
N PRO A 64 -13.22 4.43 14.05
CA PRO A 64 -14.26 3.73 14.81
C PRO A 64 -15.61 3.76 14.06
N ALA A 65 -15.59 3.44 12.76
CA ALA A 65 -16.75 3.47 11.89
C ALA A 65 -16.67 2.35 10.86
N GLY A 66 -17.82 1.75 10.54
CA GLY A 66 -17.93 0.74 9.49
C GLY A 66 -18.09 1.37 8.11
N LEU A 67 -17.47 0.81 7.11
CA LEU A 67 -17.67 1.17 5.71
C LEU A 67 -18.82 0.34 5.15
N VAL A 68 -19.88 1.02 4.71
CA VAL A 68 -21.13 0.38 4.23
C VAL A 68 -21.58 1.01 2.92
N SER A 69 -22.26 0.24 2.08
CA SER A 69 -23.01 0.71 0.92
C SER A 69 -24.41 0.12 0.99
N ILE A 70 -25.44 0.93 0.79
CA ILE A 70 -26.85 0.51 0.78
C ILE A 70 -27.39 0.69 -0.63
N ASN A 71 -28.07 -0.32 -1.17
CA ASN A 71 -28.74 -0.27 -2.48
C ASN A 71 -27.84 0.18 -3.64
N ASN A 72 -26.57 -0.25 -3.67
CA ASN A 72 -25.57 0.21 -4.64
C ASN A 72 -25.34 1.74 -4.62
N SER A 73 -25.71 2.41 -3.52
CA SER A 73 -25.37 3.81 -3.28
C SER A 73 -23.87 3.99 -3.09
N GLU A 74 -23.45 5.23 -2.95
CA GLU A 74 -22.07 5.57 -2.59
C GLU A 74 -21.64 4.93 -1.27
N TRP A 75 -20.36 4.60 -1.16
CA TRP A 75 -19.78 4.10 0.08
C TRP A 75 -19.72 5.17 1.14
N PHE A 76 -20.15 4.86 2.34
CA PHE A 76 -20.12 5.79 3.47
C PHE A 76 -19.65 5.12 4.77
N LEU A 77 -19.21 5.95 5.69
CA LEU A 77 -18.79 5.52 7.03
C LEU A 77 -19.96 5.69 7.99
N ILE A 78 -20.30 4.64 8.72
CA ILE A 78 -21.36 4.67 9.75
C ILE A 78 -20.80 4.22 11.10
N ASN A 79 -21.21 4.90 12.16
CA ASN A 79 -20.95 4.52 13.54
C ASN A 79 -22.24 4.60 14.36
N LYS A 80 -22.16 4.50 15.68
CA LYS A 80 -23.35 4.57 16.57
C LYS A 80 -24.01 5.95 16.59
N ASP A 81 -23.29 7.00 16.29
CA ASP A 81 -23.70 8.39 16.49
C ASP A 81 -24.06 9.08 15.17
N GLY A 82 -23.64 8.51 14.04
CA GLY A 82 -23.89 9.12 12.75
C GLY A 82 -23.29 8.37 11.56
N ALA A 83 -23.64 8.83 10.38
CA ALA A 83 -23.09 8.41 9.11
C ALA A 83 -22.53 9.62 8.35
N ARG A 84 -21.50 9.40 7.54
CA ARG A 84 -20.87 10.43 6.71
C ARG A 84 -20.30 9.86 5.44
N GLU A 85 -20.15 10.70 4.43
CA GLU A 85 -19.48 10.36 3.20
C GLU A 85 -18.11 9.74 3.46
N TYR A 86 -17.79 8.67 2.71
CA TYR A 86 -16.45 8.08 2.71
C TYR A 86 -15.54 8.85 1.77
N GLN A 87 -14.47 9.42 2.31
CA GLN A 87 -13.45 10.09 1.54
C GLN A 87 -12.21 9.22 1.45
N TYR A 88 -11.83 8.87 0.23
CA TYR A 88 -10.75 7.93 -0.06
C TYR A 88 -9.40 8.36 0.54
N PHE A 89 -9.03 9.62 0.38
CA PHE A 89 -7.76 10.14 0.90
C PHE A 89 -7.87 10.88 2.25
N GLY A 90 -9.08 11.12 2.71
CA GLY A 90 -9.31 11.89 3.93
C GLY A 90 -8.85 13.36 3.81
N GLY A 91 -9.47 14.26 4.53
CA GLY A 91 -8.96 15.63 4.63
C GLY A 91 -9.91 16.74 4.20
N ASN A 92 -10.90 16.48 3.37
CA ASN A 92 -11.94 17.45 3.05
C ASN A 92 -13.12 17.33 4.05
N THR A 93 -13.88 18.39 4.21
CA THR A 93 -15.18 18.31 4.88
C THR A 93 -16.07 17.37 4.08
N PRO A 94 -16.70 16.35 4.71
CA PRO A 94 -17.61 15.45 4.00
C PRO A 94 -18.75 16.26 3.39
N ALA A 95 -19.18 15.88 2.18
CA ALA A 95 -20.27 16.57 1.49
C ALA A 95 -21.59 16.47 2.27
N TRP A 96 -21.75 15.41 3.05
CA TRP A 96 -22.89 15.22 3.92
C TRP A 96 -22.52 14.48 5.22
N ILE A 97 -23.28 14.79 6.27
CA ILE A 97 -23.22 14.12 7.57
C ILE A 97 -24.66 13.92 8.04
N VAL A 98 -25.00 12.71 8.42
CA VAL A 98 -26.28 12.34 9.05
C VAL A 98 -25.98 11.92 10.47
N ASN A 99 -26.38 12.74 11.44
CA ASN A 99 -26.25 12.42 12.86
C ASN A 99 -27.61 11.94 13.40
N LYS A 100 -27.56 11.22 14.52
CA LYS A 100 -28.79 10.74 15.18
C LYS A 100 -29.77 11.86 15.47
N ASP A 101 -29.26 13.04 15.89
CA ASP A 101 -30.11 14.23 16.20
C ASP A 101 -30.79 14.77 14.94
N ASN A 102 -30.15 14.71 13.78
CA ASN A 102 -30.72 15.19 12.52
C ASN A 102 -31.79 14.25 11.94
N CYS A 103 -31.85 13.00 12.42
CA CYS A 103 -32.86 12.03 12.00
C CYS A 103 -34.28 12.37 12.44
N LEU A 104 -34.46 13.34 13.35
CA LEU A 104 -35.77 13.85 13.72
C LEU A 104 -36.49 14.61 12.58
N SER A 105 -35.70 15.14 11.62
CA SER A 105 -36.21 15.84 10.43
C SER A 105 -35.42 15.39 9.18
N PRO A 106 -35.63 14.15 8.70
CA PRO A 106 -34.83 13.60 7.58
C PRO A 106 -34.95 14.42 6.28
N GLU A 107 -36.04 15.13 6.09
CA GLU A 107 -36.28 15.96 4.91
C GLU A 107 -35.37 17.20 4.83
N GLU A 108 -34.81 17.66 5.95
CA GLU A 108 -33.93 18.82 6.04
C GLU A 108 -32.45 18.45 5.84
N ILE A 109 -32.13 17.14 5.76
CA ILE A 109 -30.75 16.70 5.61
C ILE A 109 -30.28 17.00 4.17
N LYS A 110 -29.38 17.98 4.04
CA LYS A 110 -28.67 18.26 2.79
C LYS A 110 -27.67 17.14 2.49
N SER A 111 -28.12 16.10 1.82
CA SER A 111 -27.27 15.00 1.38
C SER A 111 -27.45 14.75 -0.13
N THR A 112 -26.40 14.23 -0.76
CA THR A 112 -26.48 13.71 -2.13
C THR A 112 -27.13 12.32 -2.17
N LEU A 113 -27.41 11.74 -1.00
CA LEU A 113 -28.03 10.43 -0.86
C LEU A 113 -29.53 10.49 -1.17
N ASP A 114 -30.02 9.39 -1.69
CA ASP A 114 -31.44 9.16 -1.89
C ASP A 114 -32.20 9.17 -0.54
N LYS A 115 -33.41 9.71 -0.53
CA LYS A 115 -34.24 9.83 0.68
C LYS A 115 -34.47 8.49 1.37
N ASP A 116 -34.61 7.41 0.59
CA ASP A 116 -34.80 6.06 1.13
C ASP A 116 -33.56 5.61 1.89
N THR A 117 -32.38 5.91 1.38
CA THR A 117 -31.08 5.60 2.04
C THR A 117 -30.92 6.37 3.35
N VAL A 118 -31.28 7.65 3.37
CA VAL A 118 -31.26 8.48 4.60
C VAL A 118 -32.21 7.88 5.64
N THR A 119 -33.43 7.51 5.24
CA THR A 119 -34.41 6.89 6.12
C THR A 119 -33.91 5.56 6.69
N MET A 120 -33.26 4.72 5.88
CA MET A 120 -32.65 3.47 6.34
C MET A 120 -31.53 3.71 7.35
N ILE A 121 -30.67 4.71 7.10
CA ILE A 121 -29.61 5.11 8.05
C ILE A 121 -30.22 5.54 9.39
N CYS A 122 -31.26 6.37 9.36
CA CYS A 122 -31.94 6.85 10.56
C CYS A 122 -32.60 5.68 11.33
N ASN A 123 -33.27 4.78 10.65
CA ASN A 123 -33.88 3.59 11.27
C ASN A 123 -32.84 2.70 11.97
N THR A 124 -31.60 2.62 11.41
CA THR A 124 -30.51 1.86 12.01
C THR A 124 -30.08 2.45 13.36
N PHE A 125 -30.19 3.76 13.57
CA PHE A 125 -29.85 4.39 14.85
C PHE A 125 -30.88 4.14 15.96
N ASP A 126 -32.13 3.87 15.61
CA ASP A 126 -33.19 3.65 16.58
C ASP A 126 -33.38 2.17 16.92
N ASN A 127 -32.97 1.26 16.02
CA ASN A 127 -33.10 -0.17 16.22
C ASN A 127 -31.87 -0.75 16.94
N LYS A 128 -32.06 -1.26 18.15
CA LYS A 128 -31.00 -1.86 18.96
C LYS A 128 -30.31 -3.06 18.28
N SER A 129 -31.09 -3.88 17.56
CA SER A 129 -30.55 -5.05 16.83
C SER A 129 -29.56 -4.61 15.75
N ASP A 130 -29.90 -3.54 15.01
CA ASP A 130 -29.06 -3.03 13.93
C ASP A 130 -27.82 -2.32 14.49
N GLN A 131 -27.92 -1.66 15.65
CA GLN A 131 -26.76 -1.12 16.34
C GLN A 131 -25.79 -2.21 16.81
N ASP A 132 -26.28 -3.32 17.37
CA ASP A 132 -25.44 -4.45 17.77
C ASP A 132 -24.76 -5.10 16.56
N TYR A 133 -25.49 -5.22 15.45
CA TYR A 133 -24.92 -5.68 14.17
C TYR A 133 -23.83 -4.73 13.66
N LEU A 134 -24.04 -3.41 13.70
CA LEU A 134 -23.04 -2.42 13.31
C LEU A 134 -21.75 -2.53 14.15
N VAL A 135 -21.87 -2.68 15.45
CA VAL A 135 -20.70 -2.85 16.33
C VAL A 135 -19.89 -4.08 15.94
N LYS A 136 -20.58 -5.21 15.67
CA LYS A 136 -19.94 -6.43 15.21
C LYS A 136 -19.26 -6.21 13.85
N LEU A 137 -19.94 -5.62 12.90
CA LEU A 137 -19.43 -5.30 11.57
C LEU A 137 -18.17 -4.42 11.64
N ILE A 138 -18.20 -3.34 12.43
CA ILE A 138 -17.05 -2.45 12.63
C ILE A 138 -15.85 -3.22 13.19
N LYS A 139 -16.07 -4.10 14.18
CA LYS A 139 -15.01 -4.90 14.77
C LYS A 139 -14.39 -5.86 13.76
N GLU A 140 -15.22 -6.55 12.98
CA GLU A 140 -14.78 -7.48 11.94
C GLU A 140 -14.01 -6.74 10.83
N GLN A 141 -14.54 -5.62 10.35
CA GLN A 141 -13.86 -4.80 9.33
C GLN A 141 -12.51 -4.31 9.83
N ARG A 142 -12.42 -3.77 11.04
CA ARG A 142 -11.15 -3.31 11.61
C ARG A 142 -10.11 -4.42 11.69
N LEU A 143 -10.50 -5.63 12.06
CA LEU A 143 -9.61 -6.80 12.11
C LEU A 143 -9.12 -7.17 10.70
N VAL A 144 -10.02 -7.29 9.74
CA VAL A 144 -9.69 -7.65 8.35
C VAL A 144 -8.80 -6.60 7.70
N TYR A 145 -9.18 -5.32 7.77
CA TYR A 145 -8.40 -4.24 7.18
C TYR A 145 -7.07 -4.00 7.92
N GLY A 146 -7.03 -4.21 9.23
CA GLY A 146 -5.79 -4.18 10.01
C GLY A 146 -4.82 -5.27 9.58
N PHE A 147 -5.31 -6.50 9.41
CA PHE A 147 -4.50 -7.59 8.88
C PHE A 147 -4.01 -7.31 7.45
N LEU A 148 -4.90 -6.82 6.58
CA LEU A 148 -4.54 -6.44 5.21
C LEU A 148 -3.47 -5.35 5.16
N ALA A 149 -3.57 -4.34 6.03
CA ALA A 149 -2.55 -3.29 6.15
C ALA A 149 -1.17 -3.86 6.50
N ILE A 150 -1.11 -4.81 7.45
CA ILE A 150 0.14 -5.49 7.83
C ILE A 150 0.72 -6.25 6.63
N VAL A 151 -0.11 -6.99 5.90
CA VAL A 151 0.33 -7.75 4.71
C VAL A 151 0.90 -6.81 3.64
N ILE A 152 0.22 -5.69 3.34
CA ILE A 152 0.68 -4.70 2.36
C ILE A 152 2.04 -4.12 2.79
N LEU A 153 2.19 -3.81 4.08
CA LEU A 153 3.44 -3.28 4.63
C LEU A 153 4.58 -4.30 4.49
N LEU A 154 4.35 -5.56 4.82
CA LEU A 154 5.33 -6.62 4.64
C LEU A 154 5.75 -6.78 3.18
N VAL A 155 4.78 -6.82 2.25
CA VAL A 155 5.07 -6.89 0.80
C VAL A 155 5.90 -5.70 0.36
N SER A 156 5.58 -4.48 0.82
CA SER A 156 6.34 -3.27 0.51
C SER A 156 7.79 -3.34 1.02
N VAL A 157 8.00 -3.85 2.23
CA VAL A 157 9.34 -4.07 2.79
C VAL A 157 10.14 -5.09 1.99
N PHE A 158 9.52 -6.20 1.56
CA PHE A 158 10.19 -7.19 0.72
C PHE A 158 10.56 -6.62 -0.66
N ARG A 159 9.66 -5.84 -1.28
CA ARG A 159 9.93 -5.15 -2.55
C ARG A 159 11.07 -4.14 -2.40
N PHE A 160 11.10 -3.39 -1.31
CA PHE A 160 12.17 -2.44 -1.02
C PHE A 160 13.54 -3.15 -0.84
N LYS A 161 13.59 -4.24 -0.07
CA LYS A 161 14.81 -5.06 0.07
C LYS A 161 15.29 -5.61 -1.28
N TYR A 162 14.36 -6.06 -2.11
CA TYR A 162 14.70 -6.53 -3.45
C TYR A 162 15.26 -5.41 -4.34
N MET A 163 14.70 -4.21 -4.25
CA MET A 163 15.21 -3.02 -4.95
C MET A 163 16.65 -2.69 -4.53
N LEU A 164 16.95 -2.70 -3.22
CA LEU A 164 18.30 -2.48 -2.71
C LEU A 164 19.28 -3.55 -3.21
N PHE A 165 18.88 -4.81 -3.15
CA PHE A 165 19.68 -5.92 -3.68
C PHE A 165 20.00 -5.75 -5.17
N LEU A 166 19.01 -5.33 -5.96
CA LEU A 166 19.20 -5.09 -7.40
C LEU A 166 20.15 -3.91 -7.65
N SER A 167 20.02 -2.80 -6.88
CA SER A 167 20.93 -1.65 -6.92
C SER A 167 22.38 -2.06 -6.67
N TYR A 168 22.65 -2.77 -5.57
CA TYR A 168 23.99 -3.26 -5.26
C TYR A 168 24.57 -4.18 -6.34
N THR A 169 23.73 -5.03 -6.92
CA THR A 169 24.13 -5.93 -8.01
C THR A 169 24.51 -5.14 -9.27
N LEU A 170 23.76 -4.09 -9.61
CA LEU A 170 24.04 -3.22 -10.75
C LEU A 170 25.35 -2.47 -10.57
N ASP A 171 25.59 -1.91 -9.37
CA ASP A 171 26.82 -1.19 -9.07
C ASP A 171 28.05 -2.10 -9.08
N ALA A 172 27.92 -3.31 -8.52
CA ALA A 172 28.99 -4.31 -8.58
C ALA A 172 29.35 -4.67 -10.03
N ARG A 173 28.34 -4.87 -10.90
CA ARG A 173 28.56 -5.14 -12.34
C ARG A 173 29.23 -3.97 -13.03
N LYS A 174 28.82 -2.73 -12.76
CA LYS A 174 29.41 -1.51 -13.32
C LYS A 174 30.89 -1.37 -12.94
N MET A 175 31.24 -1.63 -11.68
CA MET A 175 32.62 -1.60 -11.22
C MET A 175 33.49 -2.67 -11.86
N LEU A 176 33.00 -3.91 -11.99
CA LEU A 176 33.71 -5.00 -12.67
C LEU A 176 33.94 -4.66 -14.15
N PHE A 177 32.92 -4.16 -14.83
CA PHE A 177 33.02 -3.75 -16.22
C PHE A 177 34.07 -2.66 -16.44
N ASN A 178 34.10 -1.64 -15.57
CA ASN A 178 35.08 -0.56 -15.64
C ASN A 178 36.52 -1.09 -15.41
N LYS A 179 36.74 -2.00 -14.45
CA LYS A 179 38.04 -2.63 -14.22
C LYS A 179 38.52 -3.43 -15.43
N ILE A 180 37.66 -4.21 -16.07
CA ILE A 180 38.00 -4.98 -17.26
C ILE A 180 38.34 -4.04 -18.43
N LYS A 181 37.62 -2.94 -18.61
CA LYS A 181 37.87 -1.95 -19.64
C LYS A 181 39.24 -1.26 -19.43
N LEU A 182 39.59 -0.92 -18.19
CA LEU A 182 40.89 -0.33 -17.85
C LEU A 182 42.03 -1.32 -18.07
N TYR A 183 41.85 -2.58 -17.72
CA TYR A 183 42.86 -3.63 -17.96
C TYR A 183 43.14 -3.87 -19.46
N LYS A 184 42.08 -3.83 -20.30
CA LYS A 184 42.25 -3.95 -21.77
C LYS A 184 42.93 -2.75 -22.42
N LYS A 185 42.83 -1.53 -21.82
CA LYS A 185 43.53 -0.35 -22.33
C LYS A 185 45.04 -0.32 -21.98
N ARG A 186 45.45 -1.10 -20.95
CA ARG A 186 46.86 -1.16 -20.51
C ARG A 186 47.65 -2.29 -21.19
N LYS A 187 47.01 -3.14 -21.93
CA LYS A 187 47.64 -4.12 -22.86
C LYS A 187 47.69 -3.54 -24.29
#